data_4f249cc9071f25b7a5e4a996d5177c94
#
_entry.id   4f249cc9071f25b7a5e4a996d5177c94
#
_cell.length_a   1.000
_cell.length_b   1.000
_cell.length_c   1.000
_cell.angle_alpha   90.00
_cell.angle_beta   90.00
_cell.angle_gamma   90.00
#
_symmetry.space_group_name_H-M   'P 1'
#
loop_
_entity.id
_entity.type
_entity.pdbx_description
1 polymer ?
#
loop_
_entity_poly.entity_id
_entity_poly.type
_entity_poly.pdbx_seq_one_letter_code
_entity_poly.pdbx_strand_id
1 'polypeptide(L)'
;MSLAIADSRPESLTLIAAQHEDWIIQQAITLLENRVFKAGPALGSPAAVRDYLRLKLVAEPNEIFAVVFLDNQHQVLAYEPLFKGTVDQTSVYPRVVVQRALALNASALILAHQHPSGNTEPSAADRAITERLKSALATVDVRVLDHFIVGKGSPYSFAEAGLL
;
A
#
# COMPACT_ATOMS: atom_id res chain seq x y z
N MET A 1 -16.84 -17.60 -44.51
CA MET A 1 -15.73 -18.30 -43.90
C MET A 1 -14.76 -17.22 -43.37
N SER A 2 -14.82 -16.94 -42.08
CA SER A 2 -13.93 -15.98 -41.45
C SER A 2 -12.75 -16.76 -40.84
N LEU A 3 -11.57 -16.52 -41.36
CA LEU A 3 -10.32 -17.06 -40.82
C LEU A 3 -9.99 -16.29 -39.54
N ALA A 4 -10.16 -16.93 -38.40
CA ALA A 4 -9.58 -16.48 -37.16
C ALA A 4 -8.06 -16.63 -37.25
N ILE A 5 -7.34 -15.51 -37.33
CA ILE A 5 -5.88 -15.50 -37.19
C ILE A 5 -5.60 -15.78 -35.71
N ALA A 6 -5.17 -17.01 -35.41
CA ALA A 6 -4.64 -17.34 -34.10
C ALA A 6 -3.38 -16.49 -33.85
N ASP A 7 -3.37 -15.71 -32.80
CA ASP A 7 -2.23 -14.92 -32.33
C ASP A 7 -1.14 -15.92 -31.82
N SER A 8 -0.30 -16.36 -32.74
CA SER A 8 0.81 -17.29 -32.45
C SER A 8 2.07 -16.51 -32.06
N ARG A 9 1.98 -15.68 -31.01
CA ARG A 9 3.21 -15.18 -30.38
C ARG A 9 3.88 -16.35 -29.65
N PRO A 10 5.18 -16.62 -29.91
CA PRO A 10 5.86 -17.69 -29.18
C PRO A 10 5.81 -17.42 -27.68
N GLU A 11 5.54 -18.43 -26.87
CA GLU A 11 5.49 -18.32 -25.40
C GLU A 11 6.74 -17.65 -24.81
N SER A 12 7.90 -17.82 -25.46
CA SER A 12 9.16 -17.14 -25.09
C SER A 12 9.09 -15.62 -25.19
N LEU A 13 8.40 -15.05 -26.18
CA LEU A 13 8.25 -13.60 -26.33
C LEU A 13 7.29 -13.02 -25.28
N THR A 14 6.28 -13.77 -24.90
CA THR A 14 5.35 -13.39 -23.83
C THR A 14 6.05 -13.39 -22.46
N LEU A 15 6.91 -14.38 -22.19
CA LEU A 15 7.73 -14.44 -20.96
C LEU A 15 8.76 -13.30 -20.90
N ILE A 16 9.42 -12.98 -22.02
CA ILE A 16 10.38 -11.86 -22.09
C ILE A 16 9.65 -10.52 -21.88
N ALA A 17 8.47 -10.34 -22.44
CA ALA A 17 7.66 -9.15 -22.23
C ALA A 17 7.25 -9.00 -20.75
N ALA A 18 6.78 -10.06 -20.12
CA ALA A 18 6.40 -10.06 -18.70
C ALA A 18 7.61 -9.75 -17.78
N GLN A 19 8.77 -10.33 -18.03
CA GLN A 19 10.00 -10.05 -17.29
C GLN A 19 10.46 -8.59 -17.48
N HIS A 20 10.27 -8.02 -18.66
CA HIS A 20 10.59 -6.62 -18.91
C HIS A 20 9.62 -5.67 -18.20
N GLU A 21 8.34 -6.00 -18.19
CA GLU A 21 7.32 -5.26 -17.44
C GLU A 21 7.61 -5.28 -15.94
N ASP A 22 7.92 -6.45 -15.38
CA ASP A 22 8.32 -6.59 -13.98
C ASP A 22 9.58 -5.78 -13.65
N TRP A 23 10.58 -5.77 -14.54
CA TRP A 23 11.77 -4.96 -14.36
C TRP A 23 11.45 -3.45 -14.35
N ILE A 24 10.58 -2.97 -15.24
CA ILE A 24 10.15 -1.57 -15.28
C ILE A 24 9.43 -1.20 -13.97
N ILE A 25 8.55 -2.06 -13.49
CA ILE A 25 7.84 -1.87 -12.22
C ILE A 25 8.84 -1.77 -11.06
N GLN A 26 9.82 -2.68 -10.98
CA GLN A 26 10.86 -2.63 -9.95
C GLN A 26 11.72 -1.36 -10.03
N GLN A 27 12.08 -0.89 -11.23
CA GLN A 27 12.79 0.38 -11.39
C GLN A 27 11.93 1.57 -10.93
N ALA A 28 10.64 1.59 -11.27
CA ALA A 28 9.73 2.63 -10.84
C ALA A 28 9.57 2.65 -9.30
N ILE A 29 9.45 1.48 -8.68
CA ILE A 29 9.41 1.33 -7.20
C ILE A 29 10.68 1.90 -6.59
N THR A 30 11.87 1.50 -7.08
CA THR A 30 13.16 1.96 -6.57
C THR A 30 13.32 3.48 -6.70
N LEU A 31 12.89 4.07 -7.82
CA LEU A 31 12.92 5.52 -8.02
C LEU A 31 11.99 6.24 -7.04
N LEU A 32 10.80 5.70 -6.80
CA LEU A 32 9.86 6.26 -5.83
C LEU A 32 10.35 6.09 -4.39
N GLU A 33 10.91 4.92 -4.04
CA GLU A 33 11.59 4.71 -2.75
C GLU A 33 12.67 5.76 -2.51
N ASN A 34 13.54 6.00 -3.50
CA ASN A 34 14.58 7.02 -3.41
C ASN A 34 14.02 8.45 -3.23
N ARG A 35 12.80 8.74 -3.71
CA ARG A 35 12.14 10.03 -3.51
C ARG A 35 11.45 10.12 -2.16
N VAL A 36 10.87 9.01 -1.69
CA VAL A 36 10.10 8.95 -0.45
C VAL A 36 11.01 8.77 0.77
N PHE A 37 12.08 7.94 0.64
CA PHE A 37 12.97 7.58 1.76
C PHE A 37 14.28 8.38 1.82
N LYS A 38 14.62 9.20 0.82
CA LYS A 38 15.74 10.13 0.99
C LYS A 38 15.34 11.18 2.01
N ALA A 39 16.24 11.40 2.97
CA ALA A 39 16.22 12.53 3.89
C ALA A 39 16.19 13.84 3.09
N GLY A 40 15.04 14.26 2.71
CA GLY A 40 14.64 15.45 2.01
C GLY A 40 13.31 15.89 2.60
N PRO A 41 12.77 17.04 2.26
CA PRO A 41 11.59 17.53 2.92
C PRO A 41 10.55 16.41 3.00
N ALA A 42 10.12 16.17 4.21
CA ALA A 42 9.13 15.21 4.67
C ALA A 42 8.13 14.85 3.60
N LEU A 43 7.55 13.65 3.55
CA LEU A 43 6.46 13.26 2.64
C LEU A 43 5.77 14.49 2.01
N GLY A 44 6.55 15.23 1.25
CA GLY A 44 6.19 16.55 0.75
C GLY A 44 5.14 16.50 -0.36
N SER A 45 4.66 15.26 -0.67
CA SER A 45 3.58 15.06 -1.62
C SER A 45 2.79 13.81 -1.25
N PRO A 46 1.56 13.95 -0.72
CA PRO A 46 0.63 12.84 -0.56
C PRO A 46 0.47 12.01 -1.86
N ALA A 47 0.60 12.67 -3.01
CA ALA A 47 0.54 12.02 -4.32
C ALA A 47 1.68 10.99 -4.51
N ALA A 48 2.92 11.32 -4.13
CA ALA A 48 4.05 10.40 -4.28
C ALA A 48 3.90 9.14 -3.40
N VAL A 49 3.34 9.29 -2.19
CA VAL A 49 3.02 8.15 -1.31
C VAL A 49 1.92 7.28 -1.92
N ARG A 50 0.88 7.90 -2.45
CA ARG A 50 -0.23 7.22 -3.13
C ARG A 50 0.27 6.40 -4.32
N ASP A 51 1.11 6.98 -5.17
CA ASP A 51 1.67 6.30 -6.34
C ASP A 51 2.60 5.15 -5.92
N TYR A 52 3.43 5.36 -4.91
CA TYR A 52 4.28 4.32 -4.35
C TYR A 52 3.47 3.14 -3.80
N LEU A 53 2.46 3.40 -2.96
CA LEU A 53 1.61 2.36 -2.40
C LEU A 53 0.83 1.60 -3.48
N ARG A 54 0.35 2.32 -4.50
CA ARG A 54 -0.30 1.70 -5.65
C ARG A 54 0.63 0.73 -6.38
N LEU A 55 1.87 1.13 -6.68
CA LEU A 55 2.84 0.26 -7.35
C LEU A 55 3.22 -0.96 -6.49
N LYS A 56 3.33 -0.79 -5.18
CA LYS A 56 3.64 -1.90 -4.25
C LYS A 56 2.52 -2.92 -4.13
N LEU A 57 1.27 -2.48 -4.18
CA LEU A 57 0.13 -3.31 -3.79
C LEU A 57 -0.72 -3.80 -4.97
N VAL A 58 -0.74 -3.09 -6.10
CA VAL A 58 -1.65 -3.40 -7.22
C VAL A 58 -1.41 -4.77 -7.86
N ALA A 59 -0.18 -5.25 -7.86
CA ALA A 59 0.19 -6.53 -8.46
C ALA A 59 0.04 -7.74 -7.51
N GLU A 60 -0.28 -7.50 -6.24
CA GLU A 60 -0.40 -8.57 -5.26
C GLU A 60 -1.70 -9.37 -5.47
N PRO A 61 -1.61 -10.70 -5.61
CA PRO A 61 -2.79 -11.54 -5.88
C PRO A 61 -3.69 -11.73 -4.66
N ASN A 62 -3.13 -11.56 -3.46
CA ASN A 62 -3.84 -11.66 -2.19
C ASN A 62 -3.92 -10.29 -1.53
N GLU A 63 -4.93 -10.10 -0.69
CA GLU A 63 -5.01 -8.89 0.12
C GLU A 63 -3.79 -8.74 1.04
N ILE A 64 -3.11 -7.62 0.96
CA ILE A 64 -2.00 -7.25 1.84
C ILE A 64 -2.38 -5.98 2.60
N PHE A 65 -2.19 -6.03 3.92
CA PHE A 65 -2.25 -4.86 4.76
C PHE A 65 -0.83 -4.41 5.10
N ALA A 66 -0.45 -3.25 4.63
CA ALA A 66 0.87 -2.66 4.79
C ALA A 66 0.81 -1.38 5.62
N VAL A 67 1.95 -1.04 6.23
CA VAL A 67 2.11 0.16 7.05
C VAL A 67 3.37 0.89 6.64
N VAL A 68 3.27 2.21 6.45
CA VAL A 68 4.40 3.13 6.34
C VAL A 68 4.59 3.79 7.70
N PHE A 69 5.75 3.58 8.29
CA PHE A 69 6.13 4.14 9.58
C PHE A 69 6.89 5.44 9.39
N LEU A 70 6.56 6.46 10.17
CA LEU A 70 7.08 7.81 10.02
C LEU A 70 7.65 8.33 11.33
N ASP A 71 8.69 9.18 11.23
CA ASP A 71 9.18 9.95 12.36
C ASP A 71 8.29 11.19 12.63
N ASN A 72 8.72 12.04 13.58
CA ASN A 72 8.01 13.27 13.96
C ASN A 72 8.06 14.38 12.88
N GLN A 73 8.93 14.26 11.89
CA GLN A 73 9.03 15.13 10.72
C GLN A 73 8.31 14.54 9.50
N HIS A 74 7.61 13.42 9.69
CA HIS A 74 6.96 12.63 8.65
C HIS A 74 7.92 12.07 7.60
N GLN A 75 9.19 11.81 7.98
CA GLN A 75 10.12 11.08 7.16
C GLN A 75 9.85 9.58 7.30
N VAL A 76 9.98 8.85 6.20
CA VAL A 76 9.72 7.41 6.21
C VAL A 76 10.84 6.66 6.90
N LEU A 77 10.47 5.95 7.98
CA LEU A 77 11.35 5.03 8.70
C LEU A 77 11.37 3.65 8.07
N ALA A 78 10.18 3.16 7.70
CA ALA A 78 10.02 1.86 7.06
C ALA A 78 8.68 1.74 6.32
N TYR A 79 8.62 0.84 5.33
CA TYR A 79 7.40 0.29 4.75
C TYR A 79 7.38 -1.21 5.03
N GLU A 80 6.32 -1.70 5.65
CA GLU A 80 6.20 -3.11 6.00
C GLU A 80 4.82 -3.68 5.59
N PRO A 81 4.77 -4.73 4.75
CA PRO A 81 3.57 -5.52 4.54
C PRO A 81 3.39 -6.45 5.75
N LEU A 82 2.59 -6.02 6.73
CA LEU A 82 2.48 -6.72 8.01
C LEU A 82 1.56 -7.93 7.99
N PHE A 83 0.50 -7.87 7.18
CA PHE A 83 -0.48 -8.95 7.13
C PHE A 83 -0.79 -9.30 5.69
N LYS A 84 -0.84 -10.61 5.44
CA LYS A 84 -1.23 -11.19 4.16
C LYS A 84 -2.46 -12.07 4.38
N GLY A 85 -3.52 -11.71 3.71
CA GLY A 85 -4.79 -12.44 3.77
C GLY A 85 -4.98 -13.41 2.62
N THR A 86 -6.22 -13.82 2.45
CA THR A 86 -6.71 -14.57 1.30
C THR A 86 -7.19 -13.62 0.21
N VAL A 87 -8.00 -14.10 -0.76
CA VAL A 87 -8.53 -13.29 -1.86
C VAL A 87 -9.55 -12.24 -1.40
N ASP A 88 -10.13 -12.37 -0.19
CA ASP A 88 -11.25 -11.60 0.28
C ASP A 88 -11.14 -11.08 1.74
N GLN A 89 -10.15 -11.53 2.51
CA GLN A 89 -9.99 -11.07 3.90
C GLN A 89 -8.54 -11.12 4.40
N THR A 90 -8.16 -10.08 5.16
CA THR A 90 -6.90 -10.01 5.92
C THR A 90 -7.20 -9.75 7.39
N SER A 91 -6.73 -10.64 8.26
CA SER A 91 -6.80 -10.42 9.71
C SER A 91 -5.71 -9.46 10.16
N VAL A 92 -6.09 -8.28 10.61
CA VAL A 92 -5.16 -7.26 11.11
C VAL A 92 -5.21 -7.23 12.63
N TYR A 93 -4.03 -7.38 13.25
CA TYR A 93 -3.88 -7.40 14.71
C TYR A 93 -3.24 -6.09 15.19
N PRO A 94 -3.98 -5.21 15.88
CA PRO A 94 -3.44 -3.94 16.40
C PRO A 94 -2.18 -4.10 17.24
N ARG A 95 -2.08 -5.18 18.02
CA ARG A 95 -0.88 -5.49 18.81
C ARG A 95 0.39 -5.51 17.96
N VAL A 96 0.37 -6.13 16.78
CA VAL A 96 1.54 -6.24 15.89
C VAL A 96 1.93 -4.86 15.36
N VAL A 97 0.94 -4.06 14.95
CA VAL A 97 1.18 -2.70 14.44
C VAL A 97 1.80 -1.81 15.53
N VAL A 98 1.26 -1.86 16.76
CA VAL A 98 1.79 -1.11 17.90
C VAL A 98 3.23 -1.56 18.24
N GLN A 99 3.49 -2.87 18.30
CA GLN A 99 4.84 -3.39 18.56
C GLN A 99 5.85 -2.90 17.51
N ARG A 100 5.48 -2.92 16.23
CA ARG A 100 6.36 -2.42 15.16
C ARG A 100 6.57 -0.92 15.23
N ALA A 101 5.51 -0.15 15.50
CA ALA A 101 5.61 1.30 15.66
C ALA A 101 6.59 1.68 16.79
N LEU A 102 6.50 1.03 17.95
CA LEU A 102 7.40 1.25 19.08
C LEU A 102 8.82 0.80 18.77
N ALA A 103 9.02 -0.36 18.13
CA ALA A 103 10.33 -0.86 17.75
C ALA A 103 11.08 0.06 16.77
N LEU A 104 10.34 0.75 15.90
CA LEU A 104 10.88 1.72 14.93
C LEU A 104 10.93 3.15 15.48
N ASN A 105 10.46 3.37 16.70
CA ASN A 105 10.31 4.69 17.30
C ASN A 105 9.49 5.64 16.40
N ALA A 106 8.46 5.10 15.76
CA ALA A 106 7.59 5.87 14.87
C ALA A 106 6.65 6.78 15.66
N SER A 107 6.42 7.99 15.17
CA SER A 107 5.46 8.95 15.74
C SER A 107 4.17 9.06 14.93
N ALA A 108 4.17 8.55 13.70
CA ALA A 108 3.00 8.52 12.85
C ALA A 108 3.04 7.34 11.86
N LEU A 109 1.86 6.96 11.37
CA LEU A 109 1.69 5.88 10.40
C LEU A 109 0.80 6.31 9.24
N ILE A 110 1.05 5.71 8.08
CA ILE A 110 0.10 5.61 6.98
C ILE A 110 -0.24 4.14 6.80
N LEU A 111 -1.53 3.81 6.83
CA LEU A 111 -2.05 2.46 6.59
C LEU A 111 -2.36 2.30 5.10
N ALA A 112 -2.20 1.11 4.58
CA ALA A 112 -2.58 0.80 3.21
C ALA A 112 -2.98 -0.67 3.05
N HIS A 113 -4.00 -0.94 2.26
CA HIS A 113 -4.28 -2.28 1.77
C HIS A 113 -4.88 -2.22 0.37
N GLN A 114 -4.79 -3.33 -0.38
CA GLN A 114 -5.47 -3.42 -1.66
C GLN A 114 -6.68 -4.36 -1.56
N HIS A 115 -7.67 -4.06 -2.42
CA HIS A 115 -8.77 -4.97 -2.69
C HIS A 115 -8.51 -5.72 -4.00
N PRO A 116 -8.31 -7.04 -3.99
CA PRO A 116 -8.11 -7.82 -5.22
C PRO A 116 -9.26 -7.71 -6.22
N SER A 117 -10.48 -7.42 -5.73
CA SER A 117 -11.64 -7.10 -6.58
C SER A 117 -11.45 -5.84 -7.45
N GLY A 118 -10.55 -4.96 -7.04
CA GLY A 118 -10.29 -3.66 -7.67
C GLY A 118 -11.22 -2.53 -7.21
N ASN A 119 -12.20 -2.80 -6.33
CA ASN A 119 -13.03 -1.75 -5.74
C ASN A 119 -12.25 -1.02 -4.64
N THR A 120 -12.23 0.30 -4.67
CA THR A 120 -11.52 1.14 -3.67
C THR A 120 -12.44 1.68 -2.58
N GLU A 121 -13.74 1.45 -2.66
CA GLU A 121 -14.68 1.88 -1.62
C GLU A 121 -14.42 1.13 -0.30
N PRO A 122 -14.33 1.86 0.84
CA PRO A 122 -14.08 1.23 2.14
C PRO A 122 -15.28 0.41 2.61
N SER A 123 -15.02 -0.83 2.98
CA SER A 123 -15.99 -1.69 3.64
C SER A 123 -16.24 -1.26 5.09
N ALA A 124 -17.26 -1.82 5.71
CA ALA A 124 -17.51 -1.64 7.15
C ALA A 124 -16.34 -2.20 7.99
N ALA A 125 -15.71 -3.30 7.55
CA ALA A 125 -14.54 -3.89 8.19
C ALA A 125 -13.33 -2.97 8.12
N ASP A 126 -13.08 -2.29 6.98
CA ASP A 126 -11.99 -1.34 6.82
C ASP A 126 -12.13 -0.14 7.75
N ARG A 127 -13.35 0.38 7.86
CA ARG A 127 -13.64 1.47 8.82
C ARG A 127 -13.42 1.02 10.26
N ALA A 128 -13.90 -0.17 10.62
CA ALA A 128 -13.76 -0.71 11.98
C ALA A 128 -12.31 -0.96 12.36
N ILE A 129 -11.49 -1.54 11.46
CA ILE A 129 -10.07 -1.78 11.75
C ILE A 129 -9.28 -0.47 11.81
N THR A 130 -9.61 0.50 10.98
CA THR A 130 -8.99 1.84 11.02
C THR A 130 -9.20 2.49 12.37
N GLU A 131 -10.43 2.52 12.88
CA GLU A 131 -10.75 3.10 14.21
C GLU A 131 -10.08 2.32 15.35
N ARG A 132 -10.01 0.99 15.27
CA ARG A 132 -9.30 0.17 16.28
C ARG A 132 -7.80 0.48 16.30
N LEU A 133 -7.17 0.59 15.13
CA LEU A 133 -5.74 0.92 15.01
C LEU A 133 -5.47 2.34 15.53
N LYS A 134 -6.29 3.30 15.13
CA LYS A 134 -6.21 4.69 15.57
C LYS A 134 -6.30 4.80 17.09
N SER A 135 -7.28 4.12 17.71
CA SER A 135 -7.45 4.09 19.16
C SER A 135 -6.27 3.43 19.87
N ALA A 136 -5.79 2.28 19.36
CA ALA A 136 -4.67 1.56 19.97
C ALA A 136 -3.35 2.35 19.88
N LEU A 137 -3.09 2.98 18.75
CA LEU A 137 -1.87 3.77 18.50
C LEU A 137 -1.87 5.09 19.28
N ALA A 138 -3.03 5.71 19.46
CA ALA A 138 -3.17 6.92 20.27
C ALA A 138 -2.74 6.70 21.74
N THR A 139 -2.90 5.50 22.30
CA THR A 139 -2.46 5.18 23.67
C THR A 139 -0.93 5.18 23.86
N VAL A 140 -0.18 5.17 22.76
CA VAL A 140 1.29 5.21 22.72
C VAL A 140 1.81 6.41 21.93
N ASP A 141 1.01 7.46 21.81
CA ASP A 141 1.34 8.73 21.15
C ASP A 141 1.74 8.58 19.67
N VAL A 142 1.22 7.58 18.97
CA VAL A 142 1.45 7.36 17.54
C VAL A 142 0.17 7.70 16.76
N ARG A 143 0.30 8.57 15.76
CA ARG A 143 -0.85 9.06 14.96
C ARG A 143 -1.02 8.27 13.67
N VAL A 144 -2.26 7.98 13.30
CA VAL A 144 -2.61 7.51 11.96
C VAL A 144 -2.90 8.75 11.09
N LEU A 145 -2.10 8.98 10.05
CA LEU A 145 -2.24 10.14 9.17
C LEU A 145 -3.19 9.89 8.00
N ASP A 146 -3.18 8.67 7.46
CA ASP A 146 -4.10 8.27 6.39
C ASP A 146 -4.26 6.75 6.37
N HIS A 147 -5.28 6.29 5.65
CA HIS A 147 -5.49 4.92 5.26
C HIS A 147 -5.88 4.87 3.78
N PHE A 148 -5.02 4.26 2.96
CA PHE A 148 -5.25 4.13 1.53
C PHE A 148 -5.81 2.76 1.18
N ILE A 149 -6.89 2.73 0.38
CA ILE A 149 -7.36 1.50 -0.26
C ILE A 149 -6.94 1.53 -1.73
N VAL A 150 -6.13 0.55 -2.11
CA VAL A 150 -5.61 0.40 -3.46
C VAL A 150 -6.48 -0.57 -4.24
N GLY A 151 -6.88 -0.17 -5.44
CA GLY A 151 -7.67 -0.98 -6.36
C GLY A 151 -7.44 -0.56 -7.80
N LYS A 152 -8.44 -0.73 -8.65
CA LYS A 152 -8.40 -0.23 -10.03
C LYS A 152 -8.66 1.28 -10.01
N GLY A 153 -7.72 2.06 -10.52
CA GLY A 153 -7.85 3.52 -10.57
C GLY A 153 -7.05 4.24 -9.47
N SER A 154 -7.53 5.40 -9.03
CA SER A 154 -6.90 6.17 -7.96
C SER A 154 -7.16 5.52 -6.60
N PRO A 155 -6.14 5.36 -5.73
CA PRO A 155 -6.35 4.90 -4.38
C PRO A 155 -7.29 5.81 -3.59
N TYR A 156 -8.18 5.21 -2.79
CA TYR A 156 -9.07 5.93 -1.89
C TYR A 156 -8.31 6.36 -0.64
N SER A 157 -8.47 7.60 -0.20
CA SER A 157 -7.89 8.15 1.02
C SER A 157 -8.97 8.39 2.07
N PHE A 158 -8.80 7.84 3.26
CA PHE A 158 -9.69 8.07 4.40
C PHE A 158 -9.60 9.51 4.91
N ALA A 159 -8.39 10.10 4.90
CA ALA A 159 -8.20 11.47 5.34
C ALA A 159 -8.90 12.46 4.39
N GLU A 160 -8.74 12.31 3.07
CA GLU A 160 -9.42 13.15 2.08
C GLU A 160 -10.95 13.00 2.14
N ALA A 161 -11.44 11.82 2.51
CA ALA A 161 -12.86 11.55 2.67
C ALA A 161 -13.44 11.97 4.03
N GLY A 162 -12.60 12.50 4.95
CA GLY A 162 -13.04 12.90 6.30
C GLY A 162 -13.42 11.71 7.20
N LEU A 163 -12.79 10.56 7.00
CA LEU A 163 -13.04 9.32 7.75
C LEU A 163 -11.96 9.02 8.81
N LEU A 164 -11.00 9.94 9.01
CA LEU A 164 -9.93 9.84 10.01
C LEU A 164 -10.05 10.89 11.11
#